data_c11eeab8e58d2f1cee0bf61eb617d1a5
#
_entry.id   c11eeab8e58d2f1cee0bf61eb617d1a5
#
_cell.length_a   1.000
_cell.length_b   1.000
_cell.length_c   1.000
_cell.angle_alpha   90.00
_cell.angle_beta   90.00
_cell.angle_gamma   90.00
#
_symmetry.space_group_name_H-M   'P 1'
#
loop_
_entity.id
_entity.type
_entity.pdbx_description
1 polymer ?
#
loop_
_entity_poly.entity_id
_entity_poly.type
_entity_poly.pdbx_seq_one_letter_code
_entity_poly.pdbx_strand_id
1 'polypeptide(L)'
;MLSTEILTDAFGRIQKVVHAVLTDASLQVLTFRADAEANTIAWLVWHLARVQDAQIADLMGTEQVWTAGTWVERFDLPFDPAATGYGQSTDDVGEVRTGATLLVGYFDAVHERTIAYLDTLTEDDLAKIVDTSWNPPVTLLVRLVSTLADDLQHAGQASYVRGLAARAQISPTT
;
A
#
# COMPACT_ATOMS: atom_id res chain seq x y z
N MET A 1 7.44 -20.65 16.01
CA MET A 1 6.91 -19.61 15.08
C MET A 1 8.06 -18.70 14.77
N LEU A 2 8.43 -18.61 13.51
CA LEU A 2 9.51 -17.75 13.05
C LEU A 2 8.99 -16.30 12.92
N SER A 3 9.86 -15.32 13.03
CA SER A 3 9.49 -13.90 12.86
C SER A 3 8.92 -13.63 11.47
N THR A 4 9.43 -14.32 10.44
CA THR A 4 8.90 -14.25 9.07
C THR A 4 7.47 -14.76 8.96
N GLU A 5 7.09 -15.82 9.68
CA GLU A 5 5.70 -16.31 9.71
C GLU A 5 4.74 -15.28 10.30
N ILE A 6 5.17 -14.52 11.32
CA ILE A 6 4.37 -13.43 11.91
C ILE A 6 4.18 -12.31 10.90
N LEU A 7 5.26 -11.91 10.20
CA LEU A 7 5.19 -10.88 9.17
C LEU A 7 4.28 -11.30 8.02
N THR A 8 4.42 -12.54 7.54
CA THR A 8 3.57 -13.10 6.48
C THR A 8 2.08 -13.08 6.87
N ASP A 9 1.74 -13.53 8.09
CA ASP A 9 0.35 -13.46 8.59
C ASP A 9 -0.15 -12.01 8.66
N ALA A 10 0.70 -11.08 9.11
CA ALA A 10 0.33 -9.67 9.25
C ALA A 10 0.07 -9.01 7.88
N PHE A 11 0.95 -9.18 6.89
CA PHE A 11 0.71 -8.71 5.52
C PHE A 11 -0.52 -9.38 4.88
N GLY A 12 -0.75 -10.66 5.13
CA GLY A 12 -1.96 -11.36 4.69
C GLY A 12 -3.26 -10.82 5.32
N ARG A 13 -3.20 -10.27 6.54
CA ARG A 13 -4.34 -9.57 7.16
C ARG A 13 -4.62 -8.24 6.48
N ILE A 14 -3.58 -7.47 6.11
CA ILE A 14 -3.72 -6.24 5.36
C ILE A 14 -4.37 -6.53 4.00
N GLN A 15 -3.93 -7.57 3.29
CA GLN A 15 -4.54 -7.98 2.02
C GLN A 15 -6.04 -8.22 2.17
N LYS A 16 -6.47 -8.92 3.20
CA LYS A 16 -7.89 -9.16 3.46
C LYS A 16 -8.67 -7.86 3.67
N VAL A 17 -8.09 -6.88 4.36
CA VAL A 17 -8.72 -5.57 4.57
C VAL A 17 -8.81 -4.81 3.25
N VAL A 18 -7.73 -4.75 2.46
CA VAL A 18 -7.71 -4.06 1.16
C VAL A 18 -8.74 -4.67 0.21
N HIS A 19 -8.80 -6.01 0.10
CA HIS A 19 -9.82 -6.68 -0.71
C HIS A 19 -11.24 -6.36 -0.24
N ALA A 20 -11.51 -6.41 1.06
CA ALA A 20 -12.83 -6.07 1.61
C ALA A 20 -13.22 -4.61 1.32
N VAL A 21 -12.26 -3.68 1.37
CA VAL A 21 -12.49 -2.27 1.06
C VAL A 21 -12.79 -2.05 -0.42
N LEU A 22 -12.16 -2.79 -1.31
CA LEU A 22 -12.30 -2.63 -2.75
C LEU A 22 -13.46 -3.45 -3.35
N THR A 23 -13.97 -4.47 -2.65
CA THR A 23 -15.08 -5.31 -3.13
C THR A 23 -16.31 -4.44 -3.42
N ASP A 24 -16.83 -4.52 -4.64
CA ASP A 24 -18.00 -3.78 -5.13
C ASP A 24 -17.92 -2.25 -4.90
N ALA A 25 -16.71 -1.70 -4.84
CA ALA A 25 -16.51 -0.28 -4.66
C ALA A 25 -16.63 0.45 -6.00
N SER A 26 -17.67 1.30 -6.15
CA SER A 26 -17.76 2.21 -7.31
C SER A 26 -16.69 3.28 -7.25
N LEU A 27 -16.40 3.91 -8.40
CA LEU A 27 -15.46 5.04 -8.46
C LEU A 27 -15.88 6.17 -7.50
N GLN A 28 -17.18 6.40 -7.34
CA GLN A 28 -17.71 7.39 -6.42
C GLN A 28 -17.37 7.07 -4.95
N VAL A 29 -17.45 5.80 -4.57
CA VAL A 29 -17.01 5.33 -3.24
C VAL A 29 -15.49 5.46 -3.08
N LEU A 30 -14.73 5.06 -4.10
CA LEU A 30 -13.26 5.09 -4.07
C LEU A 30 -12.70 6.52 -3.98
N THR A 31 -13.40 7.50 -4.54
CA THR A 31 -12.99 8.91 -4.54
C THR A 31 -13.75 9.76 -3.50
N PHE A 32 -14.54 9.14 -2.64
CA PHE A 32 -15.23 9.83 -1.56
C PHE A 32 -14.23 10.42 -0.56
N ARG A 33 -14.51 11.66 -0.13
CA ARG A 33 -13.79 12.35 0.95
C ARG A 33 -14.76 12.64 2.10
N ALA A 34 -14.32 12.39 3.32
CA ALA A 34 -15.08 12.74 4.53
C ALA A 34 -15.18 14.28 4.72
N ASP A 35 -14.12 14.98 4.31
CA ASP A 35 -14.02 16.44 4.24
C ASP A 35 -13.01 16.82 3.14
N ALA A 36 -12.78 18.11 2.94
CA ALA A 36 -11.96 18.62 1.85
C ALA A 36 -10.48 18.18 1.95
N GLU A 37 -9.99 17.87 3.14
CA GLU A 37 -8.60 17.49 3.40
C GLU A 37 -8.41 15.99 3.60
N ALA A 38 -9.54 15.22 3.66
CA ALA A 38 -9.47 13.78 3.90
C ALA A 38 -8.90 13.03 2.70
N ASN A 39 -8.15 11.96 2.98
CA ASN A 39 -7.68 11.04 1.96
C ASN A 39 -8.81 10.19 1.39
N THR A 40 -8.74 9.88 0.10
CA THR A 40 -9.68 8.97 -0.57
C THR A 40 -9.25 7.52 -0.40
N ILE A 41 -10.18 6.57 -0.56
CA ILE A 41 -9.86 5.13 -0.58
C ILE A 41 -8.88 4.81 -1.72
N ALA A 42 -9.10 5.39 -2.90
CA ALA A 42 -8.23 5.15 -4.05
C ALA A 42 -6.79 5.57 -3.76
N TRP A 43 -6.59 6.75 -3.20
CA TRP A 43 -5.27 7.23 -2.83
C TRP A 43 -4.65 6.37 -1.71
N LEU A 44 -5.40 6.06 -0.64
CA LEU A 44 -4.91 5.26 0.48
C LEU A 44 -4.39 3.88 0.04
N VAL A 45 -5.15 3.18 -0.82
CA VAL A 45 -4.74 1.87 -1.33
C VAL A 45 -3.58 1.98 -2.32
N TRP A 46 -3.58 2.98 -3.19
CA TRP A 46 -2.45 3.24 -4.08
C TRP A 46 -1.19 3.58 -3.27
N HIS A 47 -1.28 4.48 -2.30
CA HIS A 47 -0.15 4.93 -1.48
C HIS A 47 0.49 3.79 -0.69
N LEU A 48 -0.31 3.00 0.06
CA LEU A 48 0.24 1.87 0.82
C LEU A 48 0.94 0.86 -0.11
N ALA A 49 0.35 0.54 -1.27
CA ALA A 49 0.99 -0.35 -2.23
C ALA A 49 2.29 0.24 -2.82
N ARG A 50 2.33 1.56 -3.09
CA ARG A 50 3.54 2.26 -3.55
C ARG A 50 4.65 2.25 -2.51
N VAL A 51 4.32 2.49 -1.23
CA VAL A 51 5.29 2.46 -0.13
C VAL A 51 5.83 1.05 0.06
N GLN A 52 4.95 0.04 0.12
CA GLN A 52 5.36 -1.35 0.24
C GLN A 52 6.28 -1.78 -0.92
N ASP A 53 5.90 -1.47 -2.17
CA ASP A 53 6.69 -1.81 -3.36
C ASP A 53 8.07 -1.15 -3.33
N ALA A 54 8.14 0.16 -3.03
CA ALA A 54 9.39 0.89 -2.97
C ALA A 54 10.34 0.32 -1.90
N GLN A 55 9.82 0.05 -0.70
CA GLN A 55 10.62 -0.49 0.41
C GLN A 55 11.09 -1.91 0.15
N ILE A 56 10.23 -2.79 -0.36
CA ILE A 56 10.59 -4.18 -0.66
C ILE A 56 11.58 -4.25 -1.83
N ALA A 57 11.38 -3.46 -2.88
CA ALA A 57 12.30 -3.40 -4.01
C ALA A 57 13.70 -2.91 -3.60
N ASP A 58 13.78 -1.90 -2.73
CA ASP A 58 15.03 -1.40 -2.15
C ASP A 58 15.77 -2.51 -1.37
N LEU A 59 15.06 -3.21 -0.47
CA LEU A 59 15.61 -4.32 0.31
C LEU A 59 16.10 -5.48 -0.55
N MET A 60 15.44 -5.74 -1.68
CA MET A 60 15.80 -6.79 -2.64
C MET A 60 16.91 -6.35 -3.61
N GLY A 61 17.19 -5.05 -3.72
CA GLY A 61 18.06 -4.49 -4.76
C GLY A 61 17.51 -4.69 -6.17
N THR A 62 16.19 -4.57 -6.36
CA THR A 62 15.52 -4.85 -7.63
C THR A 62 14.63 -3.68 -8.05
N GLU A 63 14.18 -3.69 -9.31
CA GLU A 63 13.20 -2.74 -9.79
C GLU A 63 11.83 -2.95 -9.08
N GLN A 64 11.07 -1.87 -8.90
CA GLN A 64 9.73 -1.93 -8.32
C GLN A 64 8.74 -2.62 -9.27
N VAL A 65 7.71 -3.28 -8.72
CA VAL A 65 6.59 -3.82 -9.50
C VAL A 65 5.93 -2.71 -10.31
N TRP A 66 5.85 -1.51 -9.74
CA TRP A 66 5.28 -0.32 -10.36
C TRP A 66 5.90 0.03 -11.70
N THR A 67 7.23 0.05 -11.79
CA THR A 67 7.98 0.45 -12.98
C THR A 67 8.32 -0.74 -13.89
N ALA A 68 8.58 -1.93 -13.33
CA ALA A 68 8.86 -3.14 -14.09
C ALA A 68 7.64 -3.67 -14.86
N GLY A 69 6.43 -3.38 -14.35
CA GLY A 69 5.16 -3.70 -15.02
C GLY A 69 4.64 -2.53 -15.85
N THR A 70 3.42 -2.64 -16.30
CA THR A 70 2.71 -1.57 -17.03
C THR A 70 1.84 -0.73 -16.09
N TRP A 71 2.17 -0.66 -14.79
CA TRP A 71 1.31 -0.03 -13.81
C TRP A 71 1.34 1.50 -13.93
N VAL A 72 2.51 2.09 -14.20
CA VAL A 72 2.65 3.53 -14.43
C VAL A 72 1.68 3.98 -15.52
N GLU A 73 1.73 3.33 -16.68
CA GLU A 73 0.90 3.66 -17.85
C GLU A 73 -0.59 3.35 -17.60
N ARG A 74 -0.89 2.27 -16.87
CA ARG A 74 -2.27 1.86 -16.61
C ARG A 74 -2.96 2.76 -15.60
N PHE A 75 -2.23 3.30 -14.62
CA PHE A 75 -2.76 4.25 -13.66
C PHE A 75 -2.86 5.66 -14.25
N ASP A 76 -1.96 6.03 -15.18
CA ASP A 76 -1.90 7.32 -15.88
C ASP A 76 -2.06 8.52 -14.92
N LEU A 77 -1.32 8.49 -13.81
CA LEU A 77 -1.38 9.53 -12.80
C LEU A 77 -0.46 10.70 -13.17
N PRO A 78 -0.83 11.96 -12.85
CA PRO A 78 -0.04 13.15 -13.20
C PRO A 78 1.17 13.34 -12.27
N PHE A 79 1.77 12.23 -11.81
CA PHE A 79 2.89 12.23 -10.87
C PHE A 79 4.15 11.67 -11.52
N ASP A 80 5.31 12.05 -10.96
CA ASP A 80 6.55 11.37 -11.26
C ASP A 80 6.39 9.86 -10.98
N PRO A 81 6.86 8.96 -11.87
CA PRO A 81 6.81 7.51 -11.62
C PRO A 81 7.48 7.08 -10.29
N ALA A 82 8.42 7.86 -9.77
CA ALA A 82 9.03 7.62 -8.46
C ALA A 82 8.14 8.02 -7.27
N ALA A 83 7.06 8.78 -7.49
CA ALA A 83 6.20 9.24 -6.42
C ALA A 83 5.53 8.05 -5.71
N THR A 84 5.54 8.11 -4.37
CA THR A 84 4.86 7.14 -3.51
C THR A 84 3.64 7.72 -2.80
N GLY A 85 3.36 9.01 -2.95
CA GLY A 85 2.32 9.72 -2.22
C GLY A 85 2.82 10.46 -0.97
N TYR A 86 4.07 10.22 -0.54
CA TYR A 86 4.61 10.90 0.62
C TYR A 86 4.71 12.42 0.39
N GLY A 87 4.10 13.19 1.29
CA GLY A 87 4.12 14.66 1.23
C GLY A 87 3.25 15.28 0.14
N GLN A 88 2.38 14.51 -0.52
CA GLN A 88 1.43 15.03 -1.50
C GLN A 88 0.41 16.00 -0.86
N SER A 89 -0.03 16.96 -1.65
CA SER A 89 -1.09 17.91 -1.28
C SER A 89 -2.48 17.24 -1.33
N THR A 90 -3.47 17.92 -0.76
CA THR A 90 -4.88 17.48 -0.87
C THR A 90 -5.40 17.46 -2.30
N ASP A 91 -4.85 18.29 -3.17
CA ASP A 91 -5.19 18.30 -4.60
C ASP A 91 -4.62 17.03 -5.28
N ASP A 92 -3.33 16.71 -5.03
CA ASP A 92 -2.71 15.48 -5.53
C ASP A 92 -3.48 14.21 -5.10
N VAL A 93 -3.91 14.17 -3.83
CA VAL A 93 -4.76 13.06 -3.33
C VAL A 93 -6.01 12.90 -4.19
N GLY A 94 -6.59 14.01 -4.66
CA GLY A 94 -7.76 14.05 -5.54
C GLY A 94 -7.54 13.49 -6.94
N GLU A 95 -6.29 13.47 -7.41
CA GLU A 95 -5.92 13.00 -8.74
C GLU A 95 -5.89 11.46 -8.84
N VAL A 96 -5.81 10.74 -7.72
CA VAL A 96 -5.87 9.26 -7.74
C VAL A 96 -7.32 8.81 -7.93
N ARG A 97 -7.72 8.75 -9.21
CA ARG A 97 -9.11 8.44 -9.64
C ARG A 97 -9.11 7.17 -10.49
N THR A 98 -8.92 6.02 -9.85
CA THR A 98 -8.85 4.74 -10.55
C THR A 98 -9.84 3.73 -9.97
N GLY A 99 -10.20 2.72 -10.77
CA GLY A 99 -11.16 1.68 -10.39
C GLY A 99 -10.58 0.61 -9.48
N ALA A 100 -11.45 -0.09 -8.74
CA ALA A 100 -11.08 -1.14 -7.79
C ALA A 100 -10.23 -2.26 -8.42
N THR A 101 -10.53 -2.67 -9.66
CA THR A 101 -9.80 -3.73 -10.36
C THR A 101 -8.32 -3.37 -10.57
N LEU A 102 -8.01 -2.11 -10.87
CA LEU A 102 -6.63 -1.69 -11.07
C LEU A 102 -5.90 -1.59 -9.74
N LEU A 103 -6.55 -1.06 -8.71
CA LEU A 103 -5.99 -0.96 -7.36
C LEU A 103 -5.66 -2.34 -6.78
N VAL A 104 -6.63 -3.28 -6.83
CA VAL A 104 -6.41 -4.62 -6.29
C VAL A 104 -5.33 -5.37 -7.08
N GLY A 105 -5.31 -5.24 -8.40
CA GLY A 105 -4.32 -5.91 -9.25
C GLY A 105 -2.89 -5.46 -8.95
N TYR A 106 -2.66 -4.16 -8.77
CA TYR A 106 -1.34 -3.65 -8.38
C TYR A 106 -0.96 -4.07 -6.95
N PHE A 107 -1.88 -3.89 -6.00
CA PHE A 107 -1.63 -4.29 -4.63
C PHE A 107 -1.29 -5.79 -4.51
N ASP A 108 -2.04 -6.66 -5.19
CA ASP A 108 -1.79 -8.11 -5.16
C ASP A 108 -0.42 -8.47 -5.75
N ALA A 109 -0.01 -7.81 -6.84
CA ALA A 109 1.31 -8.04 -7.42
C ALA A 109 2.45 -7.64 -6.46
N VAL A 110 2.28 -6.54 -5.71
CA VAL A 110 3.22 -6.10 -4.66
C VAL A 110 3.21 -7.07 -3.49
N HIS A 111 2.01 -7.49 -3.06
CA HIS A 111 1.85 -8.45 -1.95
C HIS A 111 2.51 -9.80 -2.26
N GLU A 112 2.25 -10.38 -3.44
CA GLU A 112 2.90 -11.62 -3.88
C GLU A 112 4.42 -11.53 -3.81
N ARG A 113 4.99 -10.42 -4.29
CA ARG A 113 6.42 -10.19 -4.24
C ARG A 113 6.94 -10.08 -2.80
N THR A 114 6.19 -9.39 -1.93
CA THR A 114 6.53 -9.26 -0.52
C THR A 114 6.57 -10.62 0.16
N ILE A 115 5.54 -11.45 -0.04
CA ILE A 115 5.49 -12.80 0.56
C ILE A 115 6.63 -13.68 0.02
N ALA A 116 6.87 -13.65 -1.30
CA ALA A 116 7.98 -14.39 -1.89
C ALA A 116 9.35 -13.95 -1.31
N TYR A 117 9.53 -12.66 -1.04
CA TYR A 117 10.75 -12.17 -0.38
C TYR A 117 10.86 -12.67 1.06
N LEU A 118 9.79 -12.57 1.86
CA LEU A 118 9.77 -13.03 3.26
C LEU A 118 10.10 -14.53 3.36
N ASP A 119 9.65 -15.34 2.42
CA ASP A 119 9.90 -16.78 2.36
C ASP A 119 11.39 -17.12 2.13
N THR A 120 12.19 -16.18 1.63
CA THR A 120 13.65 -16.38 1.45
C THR A 120 14.46 -16.01 2.69
N LEU A 121 13.87 -15.32 3.67
CA LEU A 121 14.60 -14.76 4.80
C LEU A 121 14.74 -15.74 5.96
N THR A 122 15.89 -15.66 6.62
CA THR A 122 16.17 -16.34 7.87
C THR A 122 16.13 -15.37 9.06
N GLU A 123 16.11 -15.88 10.30
CA GLU A 123 16.20 -15.03 11.50
C GLU A 123 17.49 -14.20 11.52
N ASP A 124 18.61 -14.74 11.00
CA ASP A 124 19.88 -14.02 10.92
C ASP A 124 19.82 -12.88 9.90
N ASP A 125 19.06 -13.03 8.82
CA ASP A 125 18.84 -11.95 7.84
C ASP A 125 18.11 -10.78 8.47
N LEU A 126 17.12 -11.04 9.30
CA LEU A 126 16.33 -10.00 9.97
C LEU A 126 17.14 -9.07 10.88
N ALA A 127 18.27 -9.56 11.40
CA ALA A 127 19.19 -8.79 12.24
C ALA A 127 20.17 -7.92 11.43
N LYS A 128 20.28 -8.09 10.11
CA LYS A 128 21.19 -7.33 9.26
C LYS A 128 20.82 -5.85 9.21
N ILE A 129 21.83 -4.98 9.30
CA ILE A 129 21.66 -3.55 9.13
C ILE A 129 21.44 -3.26 7.63
N VAL A 130 20.37 -2.58 7.31
CA VAL A 130 19.97 -2.18 5.95
C VAL A 130 20.02 -0.66 5.74
N ASP A 131 20.11 0.12 6.82
CA ASP A 131 20.19 1.58 6.72
C ASP A 131 20.99 2.14 7.90
N THR A 132 22.08 2.86 7.60
CA THR A 132 22.98 3.48 8.57
C THR A 132 22.75 4.99 8.71
N SER A 133 21.80 5.57 8.01
CA SER A 133 21.49 7.01 8.09
C SER A 133 20.81 7.39 9.40
N TRP A 134 20.33 6.42 10.16
CA TRP A 134 19.65 6.59 11.45
C TRP A 134 20.53 6.17 12.63
N ASN A 135 20.22 6.70 13.80
CA ASN A 135 20.83 6.30 15.07
C ASN A 135 19.74 5.91 16.10
N PRO A 136 19.60 4.64 16.49
CA PRO A 136 20.40 3.48 16.03
C PRO A 136 20.16 3.13 14.56
N PRO A 137 21.12 2.44 13.90
CA PRO A 137 20.96 1.94 12.54
C PRO A 137 19.75 1.02 12.41
N VAL A 138 19.10 1.06 11.24
CA VAL A 138 17.88 0.28 10.97
C VAL A 138 18.24 -1.13 10.52
N THR A 139 17.68 -2.13 11.19
CA THR A 139 17.79 -3.52 10.76
C THR A 139 16.71 -3.87 9.74
N LEU A 140 16.88 -4.99 9.02
CA LEU A 140 15.87 -5.51 8.09
C LEU A 140 14.51 -5.70 8.79
N LEU A 141 14.51 -6.28 10.01
CA LEU A 141 13.28 -6.44 10.79
C LEU A 141 12.58 -5.10 11.04
N VAL A 142 13.32 -4.08 11.48
CA VAL A 142 12.76 -2.75 11.74
C VAL A 142 12.18 -2.14 10.48
N ARG A 143 12.85 -2.28 9.33
CA ARG A 143 12.34 -1.78 8.05
C ARG A 143 11.04 -2.49 7.64
N LEU A 144 10.99 -3.81 7.74
CA LEU A 144 9.79 -4.60 7.45
C LEU A 144 8.62 -4.24 8.39
N VAL A 145 8.89 -4.06 9.68
CA VAL A 145 7.87 -3.62 10.65
C VAL A 145 7.39 -2.20 10.35
N SER A 146 8.28 -1.30 9.93
CA SER A 146 7.89 0.08 9.53
C SER A 146 6.97 0.07 8.32
N THR A 147 7.29 -0.73 7.30
CA THR A 147 6.43 -0.91 6.12
C THR A 147 5.07 -1.49 6.50
N LEU A 148 5.07 -2.56 7.30
CA LEU A 148 3.86 -3.20 7.81
C LEU A 148 2.97 -2.21 8.60
N ALA A 149 3.57 -1.37 9.44
CA ALA A 149 2.85 -0.40 10.26
C ALA A 149 2.21 0.70 9.41
N ASP A 150 2.89 1.15 8.37
CA ASP A 150 2.36 2.12 7.39
C ASP A 150 1.14 1.53 6.66
N ASP A 151 1.29 0.35 6.09
CA ASP A 151 0.23 -0.35 5.37
C ASP A 151 -1.00 -0.60 6.26
N LEU A 152 -0.77 -1.02 7.51
CA LEU A 152 -1.87 -1.30 8.46
C LEU A 152 -2.66 -0.04 8.80
N GLN A 153 -1.97 1.09 8.99
CA GLN A 153 -2.61 2.38 9.25
C GLN A 153 -3.48 2.81 8.06
N HIS A 154 -2.94 2.75 6.85
CA HIS A 154 -3.65 3.18 5.64
C HIS A 154 -4.78 2.23 5.25
N ALA A 155 -4.62 0.92 5.41
CA ALA A 155 -5.70 -0.05 5.24
C ALA A 155 -6.86 0.20 6.25
N GLY A 156 -6.52 0.50 7.50
CA GLY A 156 -7.49 0.89 8.54
C GLY A 156 -8.23 2.18 8.21
N GLN A 157 -7.52 3.21 7.72
CA GLN A 157 -8.12 4.46 7.24
C GLN A 157 -9.05 4.22 6.05
N ALA A 158 -8.63 3.43 5.06
CA ALA A 158 -9.46 3.08 3.90
C ALA A 158 -10.75 2.36 4.32
N SER A 159 -10.67 1.42 5.26
CA SER A 159 -11.83 0.74 5.83
C SER A 159 -12.77 1.70 6.55
N TYR A 160 -12.22 2.66 7.32
CA TYR A 160 -13.01 3.68 8.00
C TYR A 160 -13.72 4.61 7.00
N VAL A 161 -13.02 5.10 5.98
CA VAL A 161 -13.60 5.94 4.92
C VAL A 161 -14.71 5.20 4.16
N ARG A 162 -14.52 3.88 3.89
CA ARG A 162 -15.56 3.04 3.30
C ARG A 162 -16.84 3.05 4.14
N GLY A 163 -16.71 2.93 5.46
CA GLY A 163 -17.84 3.02 6.38
C GLY A 163 -18.51 4.40 6.38
N LEU A 164 -17.76 5.48 6.21
CA LEU A 164 -18.29 6.84 6.07
C LEU A 164 -19.08 6.99 4.75
N ALA A 165 -18.52 6.54 3.64
CA ALA A 165 -19.18 6.59 2.32
C ALA A 165 -20.51 5.83 2.33
N ALA A 166 -20.56 4.65 2.97
CA ALA A 166 -21.79 3.88 3.10
C ALA A 166 -22.88 4.64 3.90
N ARG A 167 -22.49 5.32 4.97
CA ARG A 167 -23.44 6.15 5.76
C ARG A 167 -23.90 7.41 5.02
N ALA A 168 -23.04 7.96 4.17
CA ALA A 168 -23.40 9.09 3.30
C ALA A 168 -24.31 8.68 2.12
N GLN A 169 -24.74 7.40 2.05
CA GLN A 169 -25.59 6.82 1.00
C GLN A 169 -24.99 6.95 -0.42
N ILE A 170 -23.68 6.95 -0.50
CA ILE A 170 -22.98 6.89 -1.77
C ILE A 170 -23.11 5.47 -2.28
N SER A 171 -23.91 5.28 -3.35
CA SER A 171 -24.27 3.96 -3.89
C SER A 171 -23.03 3.19 -4.35
N PRO A 172 -22.97 1.87 -3.99
CA PRO A 172 -22.02 0.97 -4.62
C PRO A 172 -22.45 0.73 -6.02
N THR A 173 -22.05 0.96 -7.05
CA THR A 173 -22.34 0.61 -8.47
C THR A 173 -23.77 0.85 -8.98
N THR A 174 -23.88 1.55 -10.06
CA THR A 174 -24.84 1.30 -11.16
C THR A 174 -24.16 0.47 -12.23
#